data_0e4a0783c135cd36626ab56d5036f1c0
#
_entry.id   0e4a0783c135cd36626ab56d5036f1c0
#
_cell.length_a   1.000
_cell.length_b   1.000
_cell.length_c   1.000
_cell.angle_alpha   90.00
_cell.angle_beta   90.00
_cell.angle_gamma   90.00
#
_symmetry.space_group_name_H-M   'P 1'
#
loop_
_entity.id
_entity.type
_entity.pdbx_description
1 polymer ?
#
loop_
_entity_poly.entity_id
_entity_poly.type
_entity_poly.pdbx_seq_one_letter_code
_entity_poly.pdbx_strand_id
1 'polypeptide(L)'
;MRHRVLPFVCALLTVNALAVQAQTPPAGVPDLSGVWRGRPLMSVSMSDTGAKMRGKEDDIPYLPWAREKMLSEIPPTGPFGQPDKTTDPWIRYCEPNGPVRVWAHPGRATFVQLPDRVLQLHEVMQQFRIVRLNSTHPPLEDLEPTFWGDSIGRYDNGALVIDSIGFNGRIWLDQQGKPTTDKLHLVERFRKVDEKTLGFDVTIDDPGAYSRPFELRRTFERSTIPFMQSPWNCSVRDNLYFTETLLETAAPQR
;
A
#
# COMPACT_ATOMS: atom_id res chain seq x y z
N MET A 1 78.65 15.08 -16.34
CA MET A 1 77.33 15.08 -15.70
C MET A 1 76.43 14.09 -16.47
N ARG A 2 76.11 12.95 -15.89
CA ARG A 2 75.26 11.90 -16.53
C ARG A 2 73.90 11.98 -15.88
N HIS A 3 72.90 12.41 -16.64
CA HIS A 3 71.46 12.39 -16.21
C HIS A 3 70.93 10.97 -16.32
N ARG A 4 70.52 10.41 -15.17
CA ARG A 4 69.73 9.15 -15.07
C ARG A 4 68.29 9.49 -15.23
N VAL A 5 67.64 8.98 -16.30
CA VAL A 5 66.20 9.01 -16.50
C VAL A 5 65.62 7.80 -15.80
N LEU A 6 64.79 8.01 -14.77
CA LEU A 6 63.98 6.95 -14.17
C LEU A 6 62.75 6.66 -15.05
N PRO A 7 62.42 5.41 -15.34
CA PRO A 7 61.17 5.12 -16.02
C PRO A 7 59.99 5.18 -15.01
N PHE A 8 59.00 5.98 -15.36
CA PHE A 8 57.68 6.00 -14.68
C PHE A 8 56.90 4.74 -15.09
N VAL A 9 56.70 3.82 -14.15
CA VAL A 9 55.82 2.65 -14.32
C VAL A 9 54.40 3.12 -14.01
N CYS A 10 53.56 3.28 -15.05
CA CYS A 10 52.17 3.54 -14.94
C CYS A 10 51.44 2.24 -14.58
N ALA A 11 51.09 2.05 -13.32
CA ALA A 11 50.24 0.91 -12.89
C ALA A 11 48.79 1.18 -13.34
N LEU A 12 48.33 0.45 -14.32
CA LEU A 12 46.93 0.41 -14.74
C LEU A 12 46.13 -0.32 -13.66
N LEU A 13 45.39 0.45 -12.84
CA LEU A 13 44.36 -0.06 -11.94
C LEU A 13 43.14 -0.50 -12.79
N THR A 14 42.98 -1.78 -13.02
CA THR A 14 41.75 -2.35 -13.57
C THR A 14 40.66 -2.31 -12.53
N VAL A 15 39.73 -1.37 -12.68
CA VAL A 15 38.47 -1.35 -11.88
C VAL A 15 37.60 -2.48 -12.39
N ASN A 16 37.54 -3.59 -11.65
CA ASN A 16 36.56 -4.63 -11.88
C ASN A 16 35.18 -4.06 -11.49
N ALA A 17 34.37 -3.66 -12.46
CA ALA A 17 32.97 -3.37 -12.27
C ALA A 17 32.26 -4.68 -11.88
N LEU A 18 31.95 -4.85 -10.61
CA LEU A 18 31.05 -5.89 -10.13
C LEU A 18 29.67 -5.61 -10.74
N ALA A 19 29.34 -6.32 -11.80
CA ALA A 19 27.98 -6.34 -12.30
C ALA A 19 27.08 -6.92 -11.20
N VAL A 20 26.22 -6.11 -10.62
CA VAL A 20 25.15 -6.57 -9.74
C VAL A 20 24.18 -7.36 -10.62
N GLN A 21 24.37 -8.66 -10.67
CA GLN A 21 23.43 -9.55 -11.33
C GLN A 21 22.16 -9.58 -10.49
N ALA A 22 21.03 -9.27 -11.12
CA ALA A 22 19.73 -9.53 -10.54
C ALA A 22 19.65 -11.04 -10.22
N GLN A 23 19.61 -11.38 -8.95
CA GLN A 23 19.57 -12.78 -8.52
C GLN A 23 18.20 -13.35 -8.89
N THR A 24 18.20 -14.44 -9.65
CA THR A 24 16.97 -15.20 -9.89
C THR A 24 16.46 -15.71 -8.53
N PRO A 25 15.18 -15.50 -8.21
CA PRO A 25 14.62 -16.00 -6.96
C PRO A 25 14.85 -17.52 -6.81
N PRO A 26 15.05 -18.02 -5.59
CA PRO A 26 15.11 -19.46 -5.34
C PRO A 26 13.90 -20.21 -5.86
N ALA A 27 14.05 -21.51 -6.15
CA ALA A 27 12.91 -22.34 -6.59
C ALA A 27 11.75 -22.26 -5.59
N GLY A 28 10.54 -22.02 -6.10
CA GLY A 28 9.33 -21.85 -5.27
C GLY A 28 9.07 -20.41 -4.75
N VAL A 29 10.02 -19.50 -4.91
CA VAL A 29 9.83 -18.08 -4.62
C VAL A 29 9.31 -17.38 -5.88
N PRO A 30 8.11 -16.76 -5.86
CA PRO A 30 7.62 -16.03 -7.00
C PRO A 30 8.45 -14.77 -7.24
N ASP A 31 8.78 -14.48 -8.49
CA ASP A 31 9.37 -13.21 -8.87
C ASP A 31 8.26 -12.15 -8.95
N LEU A 32 8.15 -11.33 -7.92
CA LEU A 32 7.21 -10.21 -7.84
C LEU A 32 7.81 -8.90 -8.35
N SER A 33 9.03 -8.94 -8.89
CA SER A 33 9.72 -7.76 -9.40
C SER A 33 8.93 -7.07 -10.52
N GLY A 34 9.22 -5.79 -10.72
CA GLY A 34 8.54 -4.95 -11.70
C GLY A 34 7.60 -3.96 -11.04
N VAL A 35 6.96 -3.17 -11.87
CA VAL A 35 6.03 -2.14 -11.43
C VAL A 35 4.61 -2.59 -11.70
N TRP A 36 3.78 -2.57 -10.69
CA TRP A 36 2.40 -3.03 -10.73
C TRP A 36 1.45 -1.85 -10.55
N ARG A 37 0.39 -1.81 -11.36
CA ARG A 37 -0.61 -0.75 -11.35
C ARG A 37 -2.00 -1.36 -11.27
N GLY A 38 -2.79 -0.89 -10.31
CA GLY A 38 -4.23 -1.16 -10.29
C GLY A 38 -4.93 -0.42 -11.42
N ARG A 39 -6.02 -0.98 -11.92
CA ARG A 39 -6.89 -0.23 -12.83
C ARG A 39 -7.44 0.98 -12.07
N PRO A 40 -7.47 2.17 -12.68
CA PRO A 40 -8.04 3.35 -12.06
C PRO A 40 -9.56 3.14 -11.92
N LEU A 41 -9.98 2.64 -10.80
CA LEU A 41 -11.39 2.59 -10.41
C LEU A 41 -11.63 3.78 -9.51
N MET A 42 -12.37 4.75 -10.00
CA MET A 42 -12.72 6.00 -9.30
C MET A 42 -13.59 5.77 -8.06
N SER A 43 -14.08 4.57 -7.84
CA SER A 43 -14.75 4.21 -6.60
C SER A 43 -14.27 2.82 -6.19
N VAL A 44 -13.41 2.80 -5.22
CA VAL A 44 -12.71 1.59 -4.90
C VAL A 44 -13.51 0.79 -3.90
N SER A 45 -14.41 0.01 -4.41
CA SER A 45 -14.66 -1.29 -3.82
C SER A 45 -13.39 -2.13 -4.05
N MET A 46 -12.84 -2.74 -3.01
CA MET A 46 -11.68 -3.63 -3.10
C MET A 46 -12.00 -4.96 -3.83
N SER A 47 -13.07 -5.03 -4.61
CA SER A 47 -13.40 -6.19 -5.43
C SER A 47 -13.37 -5.82 -6.91
N ASP A 48 -12.80 -6.71 -7.74
CA ASP A 48 -12.81 -6.60 -9.20
C ASP A 48 -14.21 -6.69 -9.81
N THR A 49 -15.23 -7.03 -9.02
CA THR A 49 -16.61 -7.24 -9.46
C THR A 49 -17.41 -5.96 -9.64
N GLY A 50 -16.74 -4.82 -9.70
CA GLY A 50 -17.35 -3.53 -9.96
C GLY A 50 -17.63 -2.72 -8.71
N ALA A 51 -17.76 -1.41 -8.91
CA ALA A 51 -18.05 -0.44 -7.88
C ALA A 51 -19.43 -0.70 -7.27
N LYS A 52 -19.49 -1.53 -6.24
CA LYS A 52 -20.68 -1.57 -5.41
C LYS A 52 -20.73 -0.28 -4.60
N MET A 53 -21.76 0.48 -4.86
CA MET A 53 -21.99 1.76 -4.22
C MET A 53 -22.10 1.59 -2.71
N ARG A 54 -21.58 2.56 -1.99
CA ARG A 54 -21.67 2.71 -0.55
C ARG A 54 -23.04 2.29 0.00
N GLY A 55 -23.07 1.23 0.79
CA GLY A 55 -24.13 0.98 1.76
C GLY A 55 -25.37 0.21 1.33
N LYS A 56 -25.54 -0.17 0.07
CA LYS A 56 -26.75 -0.91 -0.33
C LYS A 56 -26.54 -2.36 -0.81
N GLU A 57 -25.33 -2.73 -1.23
CA GLU A 57 -25.12 -4.01 -1.92
C GLU A 57 -23.73 -4.63 -1.64
N ASP A 58 -23.02 -4.20 -0.61
CA ASP A 58 -21.82 -4.90 -0.22
C ASP A 58 -22.18 -6.05 0.74
N ASP A 59 -21.71 -7.24 0.44
CA ASP A 59 -21.87 -8.41 1.29
C ASP A 59 -20.90 -8.40 2.51
N ILE A 60 -20.40 -7.22 2.87
CA ILE A 60 -19.46 -7.03 3.98
C ILE A 60 -20.21 -7.18 5.30
N PRO A 61 -19.71 -8.06 6.19
CA PRO A 61 -20.43 -8.44 7.40
C PRO A 61 -20.21 -7.45 8.55
N TYR A 62 -20.55 -6.18 8.35
CA TYR A 62 -20.40 -5.14 9.37
C TYR A 62 -21.13 -5.45 10.68
N LEU A 63 -20.53 -5.12 11.80
CA LEU A 63 -21.29 -4.87 13.01
C LEU A 63 -22.11 -3.57 12.87
N PRO A 64 -23.22 -3.42 13.61
CA PRO A 64 -24.11 -2.26 13.46
C PRO A 64 -23.39 -0.91 13.53
N TRP A 65 -22.53 -0.71 14.52
CA TRP A 65 -21.78 0.52 14.70
C TRP A 65 -20.81 0.80 13.54
N ALA A 66 -20.15 -0.25 13.03
CA ALA A 66 -19.17 -0.11 11.93
C ALA A 66 -19.88 0.29 10.62
N ARG A 67 -21.07 -0.24 10.39
CA ARG A 67 -21.92 0.18 9.28
C ARG A 67 -22.37 1.63 9.43
N GLU A 68 -22.87 2.02 10.60
CA GLU A 68 -23.27 3.38 10.90
C GLU A 68 -22.08 4.35 10.72
N LYS A 69 -20.92 4.00 11.26
CA LYS A 69 -19.68 4.76 11.10
C LYS A 69 -19.35 4.95 9.63
N MET A 70 -19.29 3.89 8.84
CA MET A 70 -19.02 3.95 7.42
C MET A 70 -20.01 4.84 6.68
N LEU A 71 -21.30 4.76 7.00
CA LEU A 71 -22.34 5.60 6.38
C LEU A 71 -22.24 7.07 6.74
N SER A 72 -21.71 7.40 7.92
CA SER A 72 -21.49 8.77 8.36
C SER A 72 -20.24 9.41 7.75
N GLU A 73 -19.30 8.61 7.25
CA GLU A 73 -18.09 9.15 6.62
C GLU A 73 -18.40 9.78 5.25
N ILE A 74 -17.68 10.82 4.91
CA ILE A 74 -17.80 11.53 3.63
C ILE A 74 -16.53 11.25 2.81
N PRO A 75 -16.60 10.34 1.83
CA PRO A 75 -15.47 10.07 0.93
C PRO A 75 -15.11 11.29 0.08
N PRO A 76 -13.85 11.42 -0.34
CA PRO A 76 -13.40 12.53 -1.18
C PRO A 76 -14.02 12.52 -2.59
N THR A 77 -14.50 11.35 -3.03
CA THR A 77 -15.07 11.13 -4.37
C THR A 77 -16.48 10.50 -4.30
N GLY A 78 -17.22 10.81 -3.27
CA GLY A 78 -18.58 10.31 -3.10
C GLY A 78 -19.60 11.04 -3.99
N PRO A 79 -20.88 10.63 -3.92
CA PRO A 79 -21.96 11.28 -4.69
C PRO A 79 -22.12 12.77 -4.36
N PHE A 80 -21.50 13.22 -3.32
CA PHE A 80 -21.51 14.64 -2.90
C PHE A 80 -20.37 15.46 -3.49
N GLY A 81 -19.32 14.82 -4.07
CA GLY A 81 -18.27 15.46 -4.85
C GLY A 81 -17.57 16.66 -4.21
N GLN A 82 -17.68 16.83 -2.90
CA GLN A 82 -17.18 17.99 -2.17
C GLN A 82 -15.94 17.60 -1.36
N PRO A 83 -14.73 17.81 -1.91
CA PRO A 83 -13.49 17.50 -1.20
C PRO A 83 -13.32 18.24 0.12
N ASP A 84 -13.89 19.44 0.21
CA ASP A 84 -13.91 20.30 1.39
C ASP A 84 -14.64 19.69 2.60
N LYS A 85 -15.60 18.82 2.34
CA LYS A 85 -16.40 18.15 3.38
C LYS A 85 -15.97 16.72 3.68
N THR A 86 -14.90 16.25 3.03
CA THR A 86 -14.46 14.88 3.28
C THR A 86 -14.03 14.68 4.72
N THR A 87 -14.36 13.50 5.26
CA THR A 87 -13.87 13.04 6.56
C THR A 87 -12.69 12.11 6.43
N ASP A 88 -12.20 11.89 5.21
CA ASP A 88 -11.09 10.99 4.90
C ASP A 88 -9.81 11.37 5.67
N PRO A 89 -9.31 10.52 6.57
CA PRO A 89 -8.13 10.82 7.38
C PRO A 89 -6.86 11.09 6.56
N TRP A 90 -6.73 10.45 5.41
CA TRP A 90 -5.63 10.71 4.49
C TRP A 90 -5.63 12.15 3.98
N ILE A 91 -6.78 12.66 3.57
CA ILE A 91 -6.89 14.03 3.05
C ILE A 91 -6.83 15.04 4.18
N ARG A 92 -7.55 14.81 5.26
CA ARG A 92 -7.63 15.78 6.36
C ARG A 92 -6.39 15.84 7.24
N TYR A 93 -5.77 14.69 7.50
CA TYR A 93 -4.74 14.58 8.54
C TYR A 93 -3.43 13.99 8.03
N CYS A 94 -3.28 13.76 6.72
CA CYS A 94 -2.12 13.08 6.14
C CYS A 94 -1.85 11.70 6.74
N GLU A 95 -2.87 11.02 7.25
CA GLU A 95 -2.71 9.70 7.85
C GLU A 95 -2.37 8.64 6.80
N PRO A 96 -1.49 7.70 7.11
CA PRO A 96 -1.17 6.60 6.22
C PRO A 96 -2.40 5.76 5.84
N ASN A 97 -2.40 5.25 4.62
CA ASN A 97 -3.52 4.45 4.11
C ASN A 97 -3.60 3.05 4.72
N GLY A 98 -2.49 2.55 5.26
CA GLY A 98 -2.39 1.15 5.70
C GLY A 98 -2.31 0.15 4.53
N PRO A 99 -2.09 -1.15 4.85
CA PRO A 99 -1.69 -2.14 3.87
C PRO A 99 -2.77 -2.52 2.85
N VAL A 100 -4.04 -2.38 3.17
CA VAL A 100 -5.12 -2.73 2.25
C VAL A 100 -5.43 -1.56 1.32
N ARG A 101 -5.69 -0.39 1.90
CA ARG A 101 -6.14 0.77 1.14
C ARG A 101 -5.09 1.31 0.17
N VAL A 102 -3.80 1.19 0.51
CA VAL A 102 -2.73 1.67 -0.39
C VAL A 102 -2.77 0.98 -1.76
N TRP A 103 -3.19 -0.29 -1.81
CA TRP A 103 -3.39 -1.03 -3.06
C TRP A 103 -4.67 -0.65 -3.80
N ALA A 104 -5.58 0.04 -3.14
CA ALA A 104 -6.80 0.55 -3.76
C ALA A 104 -6.58 1.82 -4.58
N HIS A 105 -5.48 2.52 -4.38
CA HIS A 105 -5.15 3.72 -5.13
C HIS A 105 -4.68 3.42 -6.56
N PRO A 106 -4.88 4.36 -7.50
CA PRO A 106 -4.46 4.19 -8.90
C PRO A 106 -2.94 4.32 -9.12
N GLY A 107 -2.18 4.54 -8.06
CA GLY A 107 -0.72 4.63 -8.11
C GLY A 107 -0.05 3.31 -8.45
N ARG A 108 1.24 3.38 -8.71
CA ARG A 108 2.08 2.21 -8.96
C ARG A 108 2.73 1.75 -7.67
N ALA A 109 3.01 0.45 -7.62
CA ALA A 109 3.77 -0.15 -6.55
C ALA A 109 4.83 -1.10 -7.09
N THR A 110 5.87 -1.36 -6.32
CA THR A 110 6.90 -2.34 -6.65
C THR A 110 7.31 -3.12 -5.40
N PHE A 111 7.83 -4.33 -5.62
CA PHE A 111 8.39 -5.17 -4.58
C PHE A 111 9.91 -5.22 -4.72
N VAL A 112 10.60 -5.11 -3.60
CA VAL A 112 12.02 -5.42 -3.49
C VAL A 112 12.15 -6.64 -2.59
N GLN A 113 12.49 -7.77 -3.19
CA GLN A 113 12.63 -9.05 -2.49
C GLN A 113 14.08 -9.22 -2.05
N LEU A 114 14.29 -9.29 -0.73
CA LEU A 114 15.57 -9.54 -0.09
C LEU A 114 15.52 -10.90 0.62
N PRO A 115 16.65 -11.50 1.02
CA PRO A 115 16.67 -12.82 1.65
C PRO A 115 15.89 -12.90 2.97
N ASP A 116 15.84 -11.82 3.73
CA ASP A 116 15.22 -11.74 5.07
C ASP A 116 13.96 -10.88 5.13
N ARG A 117 13.64 -10.17 4.06
CA ARG A 117 12.48 -9.26 4.03
C ARG A 117 12.02 -8.95 2.62
N VAL A 118 10.79 -8.46 2.54
CA VAL A 118 10.25 -7.85 1.33
C VAL A 118 9.89 -6.41 1.63
N LEU A 119 10.28 -5.49 0.74
CA LEU A 119 9.83 -4.11 0.79
C LEU A 119 8.72 -3.92 -0.24
N GLN A 120 7.62 -3.36 0.16
CA GLN A 120 6.58 -2.84 -0.71
C GLN A 120 6.75 -1.33 -0.79
N LEU A 121 6.98 -0.80 -1.99
CA LEU A 121 7.14 0.62 -2.24
C LEU A 121 5.93 1.11 -3.04
N HIS A 122 5.30 2.18 -2.59
CA HIS A 122 4.12 2.75 -3.21
C HIS A 122 4.40 4.19 -3.65
N GLU A 123 4.02 4.55 -4.87
CA GLU A 123 4.15 5.92 -5.37
C GLU A 123 3.22 6.88 -4.62
N VAL A 124 2.04 6.40 -4.28
CA VAL A 124 1.06 7.20 -3.54
C VAL A 124 1.58 7.49 -2.15
N MET A 125 1.74 8.79 -1.85
CA MET A 125 2.26 9.32 -0.59
C MET A 125 3.64 8.81 -0.19
N GLN A 126 4.42 8.26 -1.12
CA GLN A 126 5.76 7.70 -0.85
C GLN A 126 5.75 6.68 0.30
N GLN A 127 4.67 5.93 0.43
CA GLN A 127 4.53 4.94 1.48
C GLN A 127 5.35 3.70 1.17
N PHE A 128 5.90 3.13 2.21
CA PHE A 128 6.59 1.84 2.12
C PHE A 128 6.21 0.95 3.30
N ARG A 129 6.39 -0.35 3.11
CA ARG A 129 6.16 -1.36 4.12
C ARG A 129 7.29 -2.36 4.13
N ILE A 130 7.71 -2.77 5.31
CA ILE A 130 8.70 -3.83 5.52
C ILE A 130 7.96 -5.07 6.00
N VAL A 131 8.13 -6.17 5.27
CA VAL A 131 7.63 -7.50 5.63
C VAL A 131 8.83 -8.37 5.99
N ARG A 132 8.95 -8.80 7.24
CA ARG A 132 10.04 -9.68 7.68
C ARG A 132 9.74 -11.11 7.26
N LEU A 133 10.69 -11.76 6.58
CA LEU A 133 10.55 -13.14 6.17
C LEU A 133 11.04 -14.10 7.26
N ASN A 134 10.41 -15.29 7.31
CA ASN A 134 10.79 -16.37 8.23
C ASN A 134 10.91 -15.90 9.69
N SER A 135 9.99 -15.04 10.10
CA SER A 135 9.91 -14.43 11.41
C SER A 135 8.60 -14.77 12.09
N THR A 136 8.49 -14.44 13.35
CA THR A 136 7.25 -14.52 14.15
C THR A 136 6.87 -13.13 14.63
N HIS A 137 5.59 -12.92 14.90
CA HIS A 137 5.15 -11.71 15.59
C HIS A 137 5.65 -11.73 17.05
N PRO A 138 6.03 -10.57 17.59
CA PRO A 138 6.13 -10.40 19.01
C PRO A 138 4.75 -10.64 19.70
N PRO A 139 4.70 -10.87 21.01
CA PRO A 139 3.44 -10.81 21.75
C PRO A 139 2.69 -9.50 21.45
N LEU A 140 1.37 -9.57 21.35
CA LEU A 140 0.57 -8.39 20.97
C LEU A 140 0.72 -7.23 21.97
N GLU A 141 0.91 -7.56 23.26
CA GLU A 141 1.15 -6.59 24.33
C GLU A 141 2.49 -5.86 24.23
N ASP A 142 3.44 -6.41 23.48
CA ASP A 142 4.76 -5.80 23.25
C ASP A 142 4.80 -4.96 21.96
N LEU A 143 3.72 -4.97 21.17
CA LEU A 143 3.63 -4.22 19.94
C LEU A 143 3.08 -2.81 20.18
N GLU A 144 3.78 -1.79 19.68
CA GLU A 144 3.21 -0.46 19.55
C GLU A 144 2.26 -0.44 18.35
N PRO A 145 0.95 -0.15 18.53
CA PRO A 145 0.00 -0.15 17.43
C PRO A 145 0.28 0.93 16.40
N THR A 146 0.34 0.55 15.12
CA THR A 146 0.64 1.46 14.02
C THR A 146 -0.41 1.42 12.91
N PHE A 147 -0.32 2.31 11.92
CA PHE A 147 -1.15 2.25 10.71
C PHE A 147 -0.81 1.06 9.80
N TRP A 148 0.39 0.49 9.91
CA TRP A 148 0.87 -0.61 9.07
C TRP A 148 0.87 -1.95 9.78
N GLY A 149 0.69 -1.96 11.08
CA GLY A 149 0.85 -3.13 11.92
C GLY A 149 2.27 -3.67 11.93
N ASP A 150 2.44 -4.81 12.55
CA ASP A 150 3.63 -5.66 12.45
C ASP A 150 3.40 -6.71 11.36
N SER A 151 4.32 -6.84 10.40
CA SER A 151 4.14 -7.66 9.21
C SER A 151 5.23 -8.70 9.10
N ILE A 152 4.82 -9.97 9.05
CA ILE A 152 5.68 -11.10 8.74
C ILE A 152 5.25 -11.76 7.44
N GLY A 153 6.17 -12.44 6.76
CA GLY A 153 5.89 -13.07 5.48
C GLY A 153 6.54 -14.42 5.32
N ARG A 154 5.96 -15.19 4.43
CA ARG A 154 6.54 -16.45 3.92
C ARG A 154 6.16 -16.64 2.46
N TYR A 155 6.94 -17.42 1.76
CA TYR A 155 6.56 -17.92 0.45
C TYR A 155 5.83 -19.25 0.60
N ASP A 156 4.66 -19.35 -0.02
CA ASP A 156 3.82 -20.54 0.03
C ASP A 156 3.10 -20.75 -1.29
N ASN A 157 3.28 -21.92 -1.90
CA ASN A 157 2.64 -22.29 -3.17
C ASN A 157 2.72 -21.22 -4.26
N GLY A 158 3.93 -20.66 -4.49
CA GLY A 158 4.17 -19.66 -5.52
C GLY A 158 3.56 -18.28 -5.22
N ALA A 159 3.22 -18.01 -3.97
CA ALA A 159 2.74 -16.71 -3.51
C ALA A 159 3.59 -16.19 -2.35
N LEU A 160 3.66 -14.88 -2.21
CA LEU A 160 4.05 -14.21 -0.97
C LEU A 160 2.80 -14.10 -0.09
N VAL A 161 2.83 -14.72 1.06
CA VAL A 161 1.79 -14.63 2.09
C VAL A 161 2.30 -13.72 3.19
N ILE A 162 1.54 -12.66 3.49
CA ILE A 162 1.88 -11.70 4.54
C ILE A 162 0.81 -11.79 5.63
N ASP A 163 1.25 -11.91 6.85
CA ASP A 163 0.44 -11.90 8.06
C ASP A 163 0.71 -10.61 8.84
N SER A 164 -0.34 -9.93 9.33
CA SER A 164 -0.17 -8.62 9.95
C SER A 164 -1.17 -8.39 11.08
N ILE A 165 -0.63 -7.98 12.23
CA ILE A 165 -1.36 -7.65 13.46
C ILE A 165 -0.85 -6.34 14.05
N GLY A 166 -1.40 -5.87 15.16
CA GLY A 166 -0.90 -4.68 15.88
C GLY A 166 -1.26 -3.37 15.19
N PHE A 167 -2.47 -3.28 14.65
CA PHE A 167 -2.99 -2.05 14.04
C PHE A 167 -3.55 -1.09 15.09
N ASN A 168 -3.54 0.21 14.77
CA ASN A 168 -4.04 1.27 15.67
C ASN A 168 -5.54 1.58 15.51
N GLY A 169 -6.28 0.84 14.67
CA GLY A 169 -7.71 1.03 14.45
C GLY A 169 -8.11 2.32 13.73
N ARG A 170 -7.16 3.05 13.14
CA ARG A 170 -7.42 4.36 12.50
C ARG A 170 -7.46 4.31 10.98
N ILE A 171 -7.16 3.17 10.36
CA ILE A 171 -7.17 3.04 8.91
C ILE A 171 -8.57 2.75 8.38
N TRP A 172 -8.85 3.26 7.19
CA TRP A 172 -9.96 2.80 6.38
C TRP A 172 -9.49 1.68 5.47
N LEU A 173 -10.30 0.64 5.28
CA LEU A 173 -9.95 -0.44 4.34
C LEU A 173 -9.98 0.02 2.88
N ASP A 174 -10.76 1.05 2.57
CA ASP A 174 -10.85 1.66 1.24
C ASP A 174 -11.28 3.14 1.33
N GLN A 175 -11.49 3.78 0.18
CA GLN A 175 -11.92 5.17 0.11
C GLN A 175 -13.39 5.41 0.52
N GLN A 176 -14.15 4.36 0.82
CA GLN A 176 -15.56 4.46 1.18
C GLN A 176 -15.78 4.61 2.70
N GLY A 177 -14.71 4.64 3.47
CA GLY A 177 -14.79 4.84 4.92
C GLY A 177 -15.04 3.57 5.72
N LYS A 178 -14.68 2.38 5.19
CA LYS A 178 -14.81 1.12 5.92
C LYS A 178 -13.86 1.10 7.12
N PRO A 179 -14.40 1.16 8.36
CA PRO A 179 -13.58 1.31 9.55
C PRO A 179 -12.84 0.03 9.92
N THR A 180 -11.78 0.20 10.71
CA THR A 180 -11.09 -0.91 11.38
C THR A 180 -10.99 -0.63 12.86
N THR A 181 -10.58 -1.66 13.62
CA THR A 181 -10.23 -1.55 15.03
C THR A 181 -8.79 -2.01 15.29
N ASP A 182 -8.34 -1.92 16.53
CA ASP A 182 -7.07 -2.46 16.99
C ASP A 182 -7.01 -3.99 16.98
N LYS A 183 -8.16 -4.65 16.75
CA LYS A 183 -8.27 -6.11 16.64
C LYS A 183 -8.09 -6.61 15.22
N LEU A 184 -7.78 -5.71 14.26
CA LEU A 184 -7.58 -6.08 12.88
C LEU A 184 -6.41 -7.06 12.73
N HIS A 185 -6.69 -8.17 12.04
CA HIS A 185 -5.72 -9.13 11.54
C HIS A 185 -5.89 -9.25 10.03
N LEU A 186 -4.79 -9.17 9.30
CA LEU A 186 -4.77 -9.28 7.84
C LEU A 186 -3.92 -10.46 7.42
N VAL A 187 -4.44 -11.25 6.48
CA VAL A 187 -3.65 -12.23 5.73
C VAL A 187 -3.74 -11.87 4.25
N GLU A 188 -2.63 -11.42 3.69
CA GLU A 188 -2.52 -10.99 2.32
C GLU A 188 -1.77 -12.04 1.49
N ARG A 189 -2.19 -12.26 0.25
CA ARG A 189 -1.54 -13.20 -0.67
C ARG A 189 -1.30 -12.53 -2.01
N PHE A 190 -0.03 -12.38 -2.37
CA PHE A 190 0.40 -11.86 -3.66
C PHE A 190 0.96 -13.01 -4.51
N ARG A 191 0.39 -13.19 -5.70
CA ARG A 191 0.83 -14.21 -6.64
C ARG A 191 0.98 -13.63 -8.04
N LYS A 192 2.01 -14.03 -8.74
CA LYS A 192 2.17 -13.76 -10.16
C LYS A 192 1.25 -14.71 -10.92
N VAL A 193 0.16 -14.19 -11.48
CA VAL A 193 -0.80 -15.00 -12.26
C VAL A 193 -0.17 -15.34 -13.62
N ASP A 194 0.43 -14.35 -14.24
CA ASP A 194 1.23 -14.44 -15.46
C ASP A 194 2.27 -13.30 -15.50
N GLU A 195 3.00 -13.14 -16.62
CA GLU A 195 4.02 -12.10 -16.77
C GLU A 195 3.49 -10.66 -16.68
N LYS A 196 2.20 -10.45 -16.88
CA LYS A 196 1.56 -9.13 -16.91
C LYS A 196 0.59 -8.90 -15.78
N THR A 197 0.28 -9.93 -14.98
CA THR A 197 -0.80 -9.89 -14.00
C THR A 197 -0.33 -10.34 -12.62
N LEU A 198 -0.49 -9.48 -11.63
CA LEU A 198 -0.33 -9.78 -10.21
C LEU A 198 -1.70 -9.95 -9.57
N GLY A 199 -1.96 -11.08 -8.95
CA GLY A 199 -3.13 -11.32 -8.12
C GLY A 199 -2.87 -10.91 -6.67
N PHE A 200 -3.87 -10.33 -6.06
CA PHE A 200 -3.90 -9.93 -4.65
C PHE A 200 -5.19 -10.42 -4.03
N ASP A 201 -5.08 -11.29 -3.05
CA ASP A 201 -6.17 -11.71 -2.19
C ASP A 201 -5.85 -11.25 -0.77
N VAL A 202 -6.84 -10.74 -0.05
CA VAL A 202 -6.67 -10.37 1.37
C VAL A 202 -7.86 -10.85 2.18
N THR A 203 -7.57 -11.57 3.27
CA THR A 203 -8.54 -11.90 4.30
C THR A 203 -8.47 -10.83 5.38
N ILE A 204 -9.62 -10.27 5.71
CA ILE A 204 -9.81 -9.27 6.75
C ILE A 204 -10.56 -9.93 7.89
N ASP A 205 -9.92 -10.01 9.05
CA ASP A 205 -10.50 -10.49 10.29
C ASP A 205 -10.38 -9.39 11.34
N ASP A 206 -11.49 -8.73 11.61
CA ASP A 206 -11.55 -7.66 12.62
C ASP A 206 -12.86 -7.82 13.42
N PRO A 207 -12.85 -8.64 14.47
CA PRO A 207 -14.05 -8.92 15.27
C PRO A 207 -14.58 -7.68 16.00
N GLY A 208 -13.81 -6.59 16.04
CA GLY A 208 -14.27 -5.31 16.56
C GLY A 208 -15.19 -4.56 15.60
N ALA A 209 -15.08 -4.79 14.29
CA ALA A 209 -15.85 -4.08 13.26
C ALA A 209 -16.76 -5.00 12.43
N TYR A 210 -16.44 -6.27 12.32
CA TYR A 210 -17.11 -7.23 11.43
C TYR A 210 -17.50 -8.50 12.19
N SER A 211 -18.65 -9.08 11.85
CA SER A 211 -19.20 -10.26 12.54
C SER A 211 -18.53 -11.58 12.15
N ARG A 212 -17.76 -11.60 11.07
CA ARG A 212 -16.96 -12.73 10.58
C ARG A 212 -15.86 -12.23 9.66
N PRO A 213 -14.78 -13.00 9.46
CA PRO A 213 -13.80 -12.73 8.42
C PRO A 213 -14.43 -12.69 7.02
N PHE A 214 -13.82 -11.89 6.13
CA PHE A 214 -14.21 -11.80 4.73
C PHE A 214 -12.99 -11.56 3.84
N GLU A 215 -13.15 -11.88 2.57
CA GLU A 215 -12.06 -11.76 1.58
C GLU A 215 -12.36 -10.68 0.56
N LEU A 216 -11.30 -9.99 0.17
CA LEU A 216 -11.28 -9.09 -0.97
C LEU A 216 -10.23 -9.58 -1.97
N ARG A 217 -10.51 -9.41 -3.27
CA ARG A 217 -9.63 -9.84 -4.35
C ARG A 217 -9.45 -8.74 -5.36
N ARG A 218 -8.22 -8.62 -5.85
CA ARG A 218 -7.88 -7.65 -6.87
C ARG A 218 -6.76 -8.17 -7.76
N THR A 219 -6.71 -7.64 -9.00
CA THR A 219 -5.61 -7.85 -9.92
C THR A 219 -4.95 -6.54 -10.28
N PHE A 220 -3.65 -6.62 -10.56
CA PHE A 220 -2.83 -5.49 -10.99
C PHE A 220 -2.16 -5.85 -12.31
N GLU A 221 -2.01 -4.87 -13.17
CA GLU A 221 -1.33 -5.01 -14.44
C GLU A 221 0.12 -4.56 -14.32
N ARG A 222 1.02 -5.23 -15.05
CA ARG A 222 2.40 -4.79 -15.15
C ARG A 222 2.47 -3.46 -15.89
N SER A 223 3.02 -2.46 -15.24
CA SER A 223 3.19 -1.13 -15.83
C SER A 223 4.38 -1.09 -16.76
N THR A 224 4.22 -0.48 -17.93
CA THR A 224 5.34 -0.12 -18.82
C THR A 224 6.00 1.20 -18.41
N ILE A 225 5.33 1.97 -17.54
CA ILE A 225 5.87 3.20 -16.97
C ILE A 225 6.70 2.83 -15.74
N PRO A 226 7.94 3.30 -15.62
CA PRO A 226 8.78 2.99 -14.48
C PRO A 226 8.16 3.51 -13.17
N PHE A 227 8.58 2.90 -12.07
CA PHE A 227 8.28 3.40 -10.74
C PHE A 227 8.92 4.78 -10.56
N MET A 228 8.14 5.75 -10.15
CA MET A 228 8.62 7.11 -9.91
C MET A 228 8.25 7.54 -8.50
N GLN A 229 9.21 8.08 -7.79
CA GLN A 229 8.93 8.73 -6.53
C GLN A 229 8.18 10.03 -6.81
N SER A 230 6.93 10.13 -6.38
CA SER A 230 6.18 11.37 -6.47
C SER A 230 6.71 12.37 -5.44
N PRO A 231 6.91 13.64 -5.80
CA PRO A 231 7.28 14.68 -4.83
C PRO A 231 6.04 15.08 -3.99
N TRP A 232 5.51 14.12 -3.25
CA TRP A 232 4.34 14.34 -2.41
C TRP A 232 4.80 14.77 -1.01
N ASN A 233 4.51 16.01 -0.66
CA ASN A 233 4.60 16.50 0.70
C ASN A 233 3.18 16.72 1.20
N CYS A 234 2.68 15.85 2.06
CA CYS A 234 1.41 16.06 2.71
C CYS A 234 1.59 17.09 3.83
N SER A 235 0.79 18.15 3.76
CA SER A 235 0.71 19.17 4.80
C SER A 235 -0.74 19.31 5.21
N VAL A 236 -1.04 19.01 6.45
CA VAL A 236 -2.39 19.15 7.01
C VAL A 236 -2.90 20.57 6.83
N ARG A 237 -2.06 21.57 7.09
CA ARG A 237 -2.41 22.97 6.94
C ARG A 237 -2.76 23.33 5.51
N ASP A 238 -1.96 22.87 4.54
CA ASP A 238 -2.17 23.22 3.15
C ASP A 238 -3.38 22.47 2.57
N ASN A 239 -3.61 21.23 2.99
CA ASN A 239 -4.82 20.48 2.63
C ASN A 239 -6.08 21.14 3.16
N LEU A 240 -6.10 21.55 4.43
CA LEU A 240 -7.25 22.25 5.02
C LEU A 240 -7.46 23.62 4.36
N TYR A 241 -6.38 24.36 4.11
CA TYR A 241 -6.46 25.65 3.41
C TYR A 241 -7.02 25.47 2.00
N PHE A 242 -6.55 24.49 1.25
CA PHE A 242 -7.03 24.21 -0.10
C PHE A 242 -8.51 23.81 -0.08
N THR A 243 -8.90 22.93 0.84
CA THR A 243 -10.28 22.42 0.91
C THR A 243 -11.26 23.44 1.47
N GLU A 244 -10.85 24.24 2.45
CA GLU A 244 -11.76 25.16 3.17
C GLU A 244 -11.78 26.57 2.56
N THR A 245 -10.69 27.02 1.95
CA THR A 245 -10.59 28.41 1.46
C THR A 245 -10.72 28.52 -0.06
N LEU A 246 -9.95 27.72 -0.82
CA LEU A 246 -9.95 27.86 -2.28
C LEU A 246 -11.23 27.34 -2.93
N LEU A 247 -11.86 26.32 -2.37
CA LEU A 247 -13.11 25.79 -2.91
C LEU A 247 -14.31 26.65 -2.55
N GLU A 248 -14.30 27.31 -1.39
CA GLU A 248 -15.35 28.30 -1.04
C GLU A 248 -15.31 29.53 -1.96
N THR A 249 -14.10 29.99 -2.31
CA THR A 249 -13.94 31.15 -3.21
C THR A 249 -14.25 30.83 -4.67
N ALA A 250 -14.20 29.54 -5.07
CA ALA A 250 -14.58 29.09 -6.40
C ALA A 250 -16.10 28.86 -6.58
N ALA A 251 -16.88 28.93 -5.51
CA ALA A 251 -18.33 28.84 -5.61
C ALA A 251 -18.87 30.09 -6.33
N PRO A 252 -19.74 29.95 -7.35
CA PRO A 252 -20.30 31.10 -8.02
C PRO A 252 -21.02 31.97 -7.00
N GLN A 253 -20.59 33.22 -6.88
CA GLN A 253 -21.32 34.24 -6.13
C GLN A 253 -22.72 34.39 -6.75
N ARG A 254 -23.74 34.02 -6.01
CA ARG A 254 -25.16 34.21 -6.42
C ARG A 254 -25.58 35.65 -6.26
#